data_1853d5de625c4d914333f3f568679ff9
#
_entry.id   1853d5de625c4d914333f3f568679ff9
#
_cell.length_a   1.000
_cell.length_b   1.000
_cell.length_c   1.000
_cell.angle_alpha   90.00
_cell.angle_beta   90.00
_cell.angle_gamma   90.00
#
_symmetry.space_group_name_H-M   'P 1'
#
loop_
_entity.id
_entity.type
_entity.pdbx_description
1 polymer ?
#
loop_
_entity_poly.entity_id
_entity_poly.type
_entity_poly.pdbx_seq_one_letter_code
_entity_poly.pdbx_strand_id
1 'polypeptide(L)'
;MVFIHQAIAQERQIIQGYCKDENGKAIENVSVYVHDSLLISVTDEQGRFTYSLAKSGLKLRFAHMVFEPTYYTINEKDINGKNLTVRMKTRSHELLEVEITANAPHIAFDNPVMTVIDYTIREDGIYLIVYRRRNSALLHLSFDRDTLHEMPISSRYKILNKDAFGDIYALNDYQASQLGFIEYGNGKKGQMNFYNSMSRKTFQDKFSTILAAIDSVFITGRYFYYNKEMGYYRHRLGSDEEPELLHYIVDEEGRDDIWLLTHTRGGIGANFWVADPIYNPIYAIDNKFYLFAYTDHETIVFDAVGNELERYPLTFHEYRKWNGKMEPDRRWKQKMLYDAARKEFYTFFVNDGIYTLKRIDLKTGTVTSVMDLSGYPFAQNMRIHDGVLYFIYPTGINKRKALYQVRVD
;
A
#
# COMPACT_ATOMS: atom_id res chain seq x y z
N MET A 1 43.73 -1.42 -44.37
CA MET A 1 42.63 -2.42 -44.37
C MET A 1 41.58 -1.91 -43.38
N VAL A 2 40.55 -1.26 -43.93
CA VAL A 2 39.48 -0.61 -43.14
C VAL A 2 38.37 -1.62 -42.99
N PHE A 3 38.12 -2.13 -41.75
CA PHE A 3 36.96 -2.97 -41.44
C PHE A 3 35.73 -2.07 -41.26
N ILE A 4 34.86 -2.05 -42.28
CA ILE A 4 33.53 -1.48 -42.19
C ILE A 4 32.67 -2.46 -41.38
N HIS A 5 32.36 -2.14 -40.13
CA HIS A 5 31.32 -2.83 -39.37
C HIS A 5 29.98 -2.38 -39.94
N GLN A 6 29.36 -3.23 -40.74
CA GLN A 6 27.94 -3.07 -41.07
C GLN A 6 27.13 -3.32 -39.77
N ALA A 7 26.58 -2.27 -39.21
CA ALA A 7 25.54 -2.34 -38.25
C ALA A 7 24.29 -2.92 -38.93
N ILE A 8 24.00 -4.18 -38.68
CA ILE A 8 22.74 -4.83 -39.09
C ILE A 8 21.63 -4.15 -38.25
N ALA A 9 20.92 -3.23 -38.87
CA ALA A 9 19.70 -2.67 -38.33
C ALA A 9 18.69 -3.83 -38.21
N GLN A 10 18.45 -4.28 -37.00
CA GLN A 10 17.45 -5.30 -36.71
C GLN A 10 16.09 -4.66 -37.00
N GLU A 11 15.44 -5.08 -38.11
CA GLU A 11 14.07 -4.62 -38.46
C GLU A 11 13.14 -4.93 -37.30
N ARG A 12 12.60 -3.89 -36.68
CA ARG A 12 11.58 -4.03 -35.63
C ARG A 12 10.27 -4.43 -36.31
N GLN A 13 9.81 -5.61 -36.03
CA GLN A 13 8.53 -6.12 -36.56
C GLN A 13 7.40 -5.61 -35.67
N ILE A 14 6.34 -5.07 -36.29
CA ILE A 14 5.17 -4.55 -35.57
C ILE A 14 4.10 -5.63 -35.60
N ILE A 15 3.61 -5.99 -34.41
CA ILE A 15 2.44 -6.83 -34.23
C ILE A 15 1.24 -5.92 -33.97
N GLN A 16 0.17 -6.18 -34.70
CA GLN A 16 -1.13 -5.56 -34.51
C GLN A 16 -2.14 -6.67 -34.18
N GLY A 17 -3.08 -6.36 -33.30
CA GLY A 17 -4.10 -7.32 -32.93
C GLY A 17 -5.35 -6.68 -32.36
N TYR A 18 -6.33 -7.53 -32.10
CA TYR A 18 -7.62 -7.16 -31.55
C TYR A 18 -7.93 -8.03 -30.34
N CYS A 19 -8.42 -7.41 -29.27
CA CYS A 19 -9.05 -8.10 -28.14
C CYS A 19 -10.57 -8.11 -28.34
N LYS A 20 -11.17 -9.28 -28.28
CA LYS A 20 -12.62 -9.50 -28.45
C LYS A 20 -13.16 -10.39 -27.36
N ASP A 21 -14.43 -10.20 -26.98
CA ASP A 21 -15.15 -11.11 -26.12
C ASP A 21 -15.55 -12.40 -26.83
N GLU A 22 -16.24 -13.29 -26.12
CA GLU A 22 -16.74 -14.56 -26.65
C GLU A 22 -17.75 -14.36 -27.80
N ASN A 23 -18.46 -13.23 -27.83
CA ASN A 23 -19.43 -12.86 -28.85
C ASN A 23 -18.79 -12.13 -30.04
N GLY A 24 -17.47 -11.89 -30.00
CA GLY A 24 -16.74 -11.19 -31.05
C GLY A 24 -16.79 -9.66 -30.95
N LYS A 25 -17.35 -9.10 -29.89
CA LYS A 25 -17.38 -7.66 -29.62
C LYS A 25 -15.99 -7.19 -29.16
N ALA A 26 -15.57 -6.02 -29.63
CA ALA A 26 -14.30 -5.42 -29.25
C ALA A 26 -14.25 -5.06 -27.76
N ILE A 27 -13.09 -5.27 -27.13
CA ILE A 27 -12.85 -4.93 -25.73
C ILE A 27 -11.83 -3.79 -25.67
N GLU A 28 -12.30 -2.65 -25.19
CA GLU A 28 -11.48 -1.45 -24.92
C GLU A 28 -10.75 -1.60 -23.57
N ASN A 29 -9.63 -0.87 -23.40
CA ASN A 29 -8.86 -0.79 -22.14
C ASN A 29 -8.26 -2.12 -21.64
N VAL A 30 -8.02 -3.09 -22.54
CA VAL A 30 -7.25 -4.28 -22.19
C VAL A 30 -5.78 -3.92 -22.08
N SER A 31 -5.20 -4.12 -20.92
CA SER A 31 -3.76 -3.96 -20.68
C SER A 31 -2.99 -5.16 -21.21
N VAL A 32 -2.00 -4.91 -22.07
CA VAL A 32 -1.13 -5.95 -22.66
C VAL A 32 0.23 -5.91 -22.01
N TYR A 33 0.66 -7.02 -21.41
CA TYR A 33 1.93 -7.14 -20.69
C TYR A 33 2.84 -8.18 -21.35
N VAL A 34 4.15 -7.94 -21.25
CA VAL A 34 5.21 -8.91 -21.53
C VAL A 34 5.77 -9.41 -20.20
N HIS A 35 6.01 -10.71 -20.12
CA HIS A 35 6.55 -11.35 -18.90
C HIS A 35 5.80 -10.98 -17.61
N ASP A 36 4.47 -10.84 -17.71
CA ASP A 36 3.54 -10.52 -16.61
C ASP A 36 3.75 -9.17 -15.90
N SER A 37 4.78 -8.41 -16.22
CA SER A 37 5.15 -7.20 -15.48
C SER A 37 5.30 -5.94 -16.33
N LEU A 38 5.72 -6.06 -17.58
CA LEU A 38 5.96 -4.88 -18.45
C LEU A 38 4.74 -4.57 -19.28
N LEU A 39 4.03 -3.48 -18.96
CA LEU A 39 2.94 -2.96 -19.79
C LEU A 39 3.50 -2.42 -21.11
N ILE A 40 3.02 -2.94 -22.23
CA ILE A 40 3.50 -2.59 -23.57
C ILE A 40 2.46 -1.91 -24.45
N SER A 41 1.17 -2.13 -24.19
CA SER A 41 0.06 -1.54 -24.93
C SER A 41 -1.23 -1.58 -24.12
N VAL A 42 -2.20 -0.77 -24.54
CA VAL A 42 -3.59 -0.81 -24.06
C VAL A 42 -4.50 -0.73 -25.28
N THR A 43 -5.58 -1.53 -25.31
CA THR A 43 -6.50 -1.54 -26.45
C THR A 43 -7.34 -0.27 -26.53
N ASP A 44 -7.58 0.21 -27.76
CA ASP A 44 -8.49 1.31 -28.06
C ASP A 44 -9.98 0.89 -28.05
N GLU A 45 -10.88 1.83 -28.36
CA GLU A 45 -12.35 1.61 -28.45
C GLU A 45 -12.74 0.49 -29.44
N GLN A 46 -11.91 0.22 -30.44
CA GLN A 46 -12.07 -0.86 -31.42
C GLN A 46 -11.38 -2.15 -30.97
N GLY A 47 -10.86 -2.19 -29.75
CA GLY A 47 -10.14 -3.33 -29.19
C GLY A 47 -8.75 -3.56 -29.81
N ARG A 48 -8.18 -2.59 -30.52
CA ARG A 48 -6.88 -2.72 -31.20
C ARG A 48 -5.73 -2.44 -30.27
N PHE A 49 -4.68 -3.25 -30.38
CA PHE A 49 -3.37 -2.98 -29.77
C PHE A 49 -2.26 -3.11 -30.80
N THR A 50 -1.16 -2.43 -30.54
CA THR A 50 0.03 -2.45 -31.38
C THR A 50 1.27 -2.59 -30.53
N TYR A 51 2.21 -3.44 -30.93
CA TYR A 51 3.48 -3.60 -30.25
C TYR A 51 4.62 -3.86 -31.23
N SER A 52 5.78 -3.22 -30.97
CA SER A 52 6.99 -3.41 -31.76
C SER A 52 7.89 -4.48 -31.12
N LEU A 53 8.09 -5.57 -31.80
CA LEU A 53 8.78 -6.76 -31.29
C LEU A 53 10.13 -7.00 -31.94
N ALA A 54 11.07 -7.56 -31.14
CA ALA A 54 12.39 -7.97 -31.62
C ALA A 54 12.52 -9.50 -31.84
N LYS A 55 11.61 -10.33 -31.31
CA LYS A 55 11.72 -11.81 -31.39
C LYS A 55 10.36 -12.52 -31.30
N SER A 56 10.24 -13.71 -31.95
CA SER A 56 9.18 -14.69 -31.75
C SER A 56 9.34 -15.45 -30.40
N GLY A 57 8.28 -16.08 -29.93
CA GLY A 57 8.27 -16.86 -28.69
C GLY A 57 7.94 -16.05 -27.43
N LEU A 58 7.59 -14.78 -27.56
CA LEU A 58 7.23 -13.92 -26.44
C LEU A 58 5.84 -14.25 -25.93
N LYS A 59 5.70 -14.42 -24.61
CA LYS A 59 4.41 -14.63 -23.95
C LYS A 59 3.81 -13.30 -23.55
N LEU A 60 2.63 -13.00 -24.09
CA LEU A 60 1.83 -11.84 -23.73
C LEU A 60 0.74 -12.22 -22.75
N ARG A 61 0.44 -11.35 -21.79
CA ARG A 61 -0.70 -11.43 -20.90
C ARG A 61 -1.65 -10.26 -21.20
N PHE A 62 -2.90 -10.59 -21.44
CA PHE A 62 -4.00 -9.64 -21.64
C PHE A 62 -4.83 -9.60 -20.37
N ALA A 63 -4.96 -8.44 -19.75
CA ALA A 63 -5.68 -8.24 -18.51
C ALA A 63 -6.72 -7.12 -18.63
N HIS A 64 -7.94 -7.40 -18.16
CA HIS A 64 -9.02 -6.43 -18.11
C HIS A 64 -9.88 -6.68 -16.88
N MET A 65 -10.53 -5.65 -16.34
CA MET A 65 -11.27 -5.71 -15.08
C MET A 65 -12.45 -6.70 -15.11
N VAL A 66 -13.11 -6.83 -16.27
CA VAL A 66 -14.33 -7.67 -16.46
C VAL A 66 -14.04 -9.02 -17.08
N PHE A 67 -12.83 -9.25 -17.62
CA PHE A 67 -12.48 -10.46 -18.34
C PHE A 67 -11.41 -11.27 -17.61
N GLU A 68 -11.40 -12.59 -17.82
CA GLU A 68 -10.34 -13.46 -17.33
C GLU A 68 -9.01 -13.12 -17.99
N PRO A 69 -7.87 -13.10 -17.23
CA PRO A 69 -6.57 -12.91 -17.84
C PRO A 69 -6.30 -13.96 -18.90
N THR A 70 -5.95 -13.52 -20.09
CA THR A 70 -5.68 -14.43 -21.23
C THR A 70 -4.21 -14.35 -21.59
N TYR A 71 -3.59 -15.51 -21.81
CA TYR A 71 -2.19 -15.60 -22.21
C TYR A 71 -2.08 -16.05 -23.67
N TYR A 72 -1.18 -15.41 -24.39
CA TYR A 72 -0.88 -15.74 -25.77
C TYR A 72 0.61 -15.76 -26.03
N THR A 73 1.11 -16.84 -26.67
CA THR A 73 2.51 -16.92 -27.09
C THR A 73 2.61 -16.57 -28.57
N ILE A 74 3.39 -15.54 -28.90
CA ILE A 74 3.58 -15.06 -30.26
C ILE A 74 4.37 -16.07 -31.06
N ASN A 75 3.82 -16.52 -32.17
CA ASN A 75 4.42 -17.42 -33.11
C ASN A 75 4.96 -16.65 -34.36
N GLU A 76 5.84 -17.27 -35.15
CA GLU A 76 6.38 -16.70 -36.38
C GLU A 76 5.30 -16.28 -37.40
N LYS A 77 4.14 -16.96 -37.39
CA LYS A 77 2.99 -16.61 -38.24
C LYS A 77 2.31 -15.30 -37.86
N ASP A 78 2.40 -14.89 -36.61
CA ASP A 78 1.80 -13.67 -36.10
C ASP A 78 2.65 -12.45 -36.47
N ILE A 79 3.92 -12.67 -36.79
CA ILE A 79 4.90 -11.63 -37.12
C ILE A 79 4.78 -11.24 -38.60
N ASN A 80 4.28 -12.13 -39.45
CA ASN A 80 4.28 -11.96 -40.91
C ASN A 80 2.96 -11.37 -41.48
N GLY A 81 2.30 -10.46 -40.75
CA GLY A 81 1.28 -9.57 -41.32
C GLY A 81 -0.18 -9.99 -41.15
N LYS A 82 -0.50 -10.97 -40.31
CA LYS A 82 -1.89 -11.23 -39.90
C LYS A 82 -2.19 -10.61 -38.54
N ASN A 83 -3.27 -9.82 -38.49
CA ASN A 83 -3.76 -9.27 -37.23
C ASN A 83 -4.09 -10.40 -36.24
N LEU A 84 -3.44 -10.39 -35.09
CA LEU A 84 -3.69 -11.30 -33.99
C LEU A 84 -5.08 -11.01 -33.40
N THR A 85 -5.89 -12.04 -33.19
CA THR A 85 -7.16 -11.91 -32.46
C THR A 85 -7.10 -12.70 -31.17
N VAL A 86 -7.17 -11.98 -30.04
CA VAL A 86 -7.22 -12.55 -28.71
C VAL A 86 -8.67 -12.53 -28.22
N ARG A 87 -9.21 -13.70 -27.90
CA ARG A 87 -10.54 -13.81 -27.30
C ARG A 87 -10.41 -13.94 -25.79
N MET A 88 -11.11 -13.07 -25.07
CA MET A 88 -11.14 -13.07 -23.62
C MET A 88 -12.53 -13.53 -23.14
N LYS A 89 -12.53 -14.41 -22.17
CA LYS A 89 -13.76 -14.83 -21.49
C LYS A 89 -14.17 -13.80 -20.49
N THR A 90 -15.44 -13.47 -20.46
CA THR A 90 -16.01 -12.71 -19.37
C THR A 90 -15.72 -13.46 -18.07
N ARG A 91 -15.18 -12.78 -17.08
CA ARG A 91 -15.17 -13.35 -15.73
C ARG A 91 -16.63 -13.61 -15.38
N SER A 92 -17.05 -14.88 -15.45
CA SER A 92 -18.22 -15.27 -14.72
C SER A 92 -17.80 -15.16 -13.24
N HIS A 93 -18.03 -13.97 -12.64
CA HIS A 93 -18.47 -14.04 -11.29
C HIS A 93 -19.77 -14.85 -11.39
N GLU A 94 -19.74 -16.15 -11.07
CA GLU A 94 -20.87 -16.66 -10.35
C GLU A 94 -21.07 -15.59 -9.29
N LEU A 95 -22.14 -14.82 -9.44
CA LEU A 95 -22.74 -14.19 -8.32
C LEU A 95 -23.06 -15.39 -7.42
N LEU A 96 -22.07 -15.77 -6.59
CA LEU A 96 -22.38 -16.47 -5.38
C LEU A 96 -23.55 -15.67 -4.88
N GLU A 97 -24.71 -16.30 -4.97
CA GLU A 97 -25.97 -15.84 -4.40
C GLU A 97 -25.55 -14.99 -3.23
N VAL A 98 -25.80 -13.67 -3.31
CA VAL A 98 -25.35 -12.75 -2.27
C VAL A 98 -26.14 -13.23 -1.07
N GLU A 99 -25.61 -14.25 -0.39
CA GLU A 99 -25.88 -14.37 1.02
C GLU A 99 -25.56 -12.97 1.51
N ILE A 100 -26.60 -12.29 1.94
CA ILE A 100 -26.48 -11.05 2.72
C ILE A 100 -25.80 -11.55 3.98
N THR A 101 -24.49 -11.83 3.85
CA THR A 101 -23.65 -12.10 4.98
C THR A 101 -23.66 -10.79 5.75
N ALA A 102 -23.87 -10.88 7.05
CA ALA A 102 -23.87 -9.75 7.98
C ALA A 102 -22.63 -8.83 7.84
N ASN A 103 -21.69 -9.18 6.98
CA ASN A 103 -20.36 -8.62 6.76
C ASN A 103 -20.18 -7.92 5.41
N ALA A 104 -21.25 -7.50 4.72
CA ALA A 104 -21.09 -6.66 3.52
C ALA A 104 -20.60 -5.25 3.91
N PRO A 105 -19.62 -4.67 3.19
CA PRO A 105 -19.22 -3.30 3.43
C PRO A 105 -20.39 -2.32 3.29
N HIS A 106 -20.54 -1.45 4.26
CA HIS A 106 -21.56 -0.40 4.25
C HIS A 106 -20.94 0.96 4.51
N ILE A 107 -21.66 2.02 4.20
CA ILE A 107 -21.17 3.38 4.32
C ILE A 107 -21.14 3.79 5.79
N ALA A 108 -19.95 4.13 6.29
CA ALA A 108 -19.75 4.73 7.61
C ALA A 108 -20.01 6.24 7.59
N PHE A 109 -19.57 6.92 6.52
CA PHE A 109 -19.82 8.34 6.31
C PHE A 109 -19.98 8.63 4.82
N ASP A 110 -21.11 9.22 4.45
CA ASP A 110 -21.39 9.85 3.14
C ASP A 110 -22.15 11.15 3.35
N ASN A 111 -21.85 12.12 2.52
CA ASN A 111 -22.55 13.41 2.51
C ASN A 111 -22.68 13.89 1.07
N PRO A 112 -23.91 14.30 0.62
CA PRO A 112 -24.17 14.66 -0.77
C PRO A 112 -23.30 15.78 -1.33
N VAL A 113 -22.71 16.61 -0.48
CA VAL A 113 -21.92 17.78 -0.88
C VAL A 113 -20.45 17.70 -0.44
N MET A 114 -20.05 16.63 0.24
CA MET A 114 -18.67 16.41 0.72
C MET A 114 -18.03 15.21 0.03
N THR A 115 -16.71 15.23 -0.08
CA THR A 115 -15.91 14.07 -0.46
C THR A 115 -14.85 13.84 0.62
N VAL A 116 -14.69 12.58 1.05
CA VAL A 116 -13.65 12.20 2.01
C VAL A 116 -12.30 12.24 1.33
N ILE A 117 -11.35 12.97 1.90
CA ILE A 117 -9.97 13.09 1.39
C ILE A 117 -9.06 12.10 2.08
N ASP A 118 -9.09 12.09 3.41
CA ASP A 118 -8.31 11.21 4.26
C ASP A 118 -8.98 11.04 5.62
N TYR A 119 -8.56 10.02 6.38
CA TYR A 119 -9.03 9.80 7.73
C TYR A 119 -7.99 9.09 8.59
N THR A 120 -8.16 9.19 9.90
CA THR A 120 -7.43 8.39 10.88
C THR A 120 -8.36 7.99 12.03
N ILE A 121 -7.96 6.98 12.78
CA ILE A 121 -8.74 6.42 13.87
C ILE A 121 -7.94 6.55 15.17
N ARG A 122 -8.61 7.02 16.22
CA ARG A 122 -8.13 7.05 17.59
C ARG A 122 -9.18 6.38 18.48
N GLU A 123 -8.88 6.11 19.73
CA GLU A 123 -9.78 5.45 20.67
C GLU A 123 -11.11 6.19 20.90
N ASP A 124 -11.12 7.51 20.74
CA ASP A 124 -12.29 8.37 20.90
C ASP A 124 -13.10 8.58 19.62
N GLY A 125 -12.70 7.99 18.47
CA GLY A 125 -13.47 8.08 17.24
C GLY A 125 -12.65 8.19 15.97
N ILE A 126 -13.33 8.61 14.92
CA ILE A 126 -12.81 8.70 13.55
C ILE A 126 -12.67 10.18 13.18
N TYR A 127 -11.48 10.54 12.71
CA TYR A 127 -11.16 11.90 12.26
C TYR A 127 -11.06 11.91 10.75
N LEU A 128 -11.82 12.79 10.06
CA LEU A 128 -11.87 12.86 8.59
C LEU A 128 -11.53 14.25 8.11
N ILE A 129 -10.70 14.35 7.08
CA ILE A 129 -10.65 15.53 6.21
C ILE A 129 -11.68 15.34 5.11
N VAL A 130 -12.61 16.28 5.02
CA VAL A 130 -13.60 16.33 3.95
C VAL A 130 -13.47 17.60 3.14
N TYR A 131 -13.76 17.51 1.84
CA TYR A 131 -13.77 18.65 0.93
C TYR A 131 -15.21 18.96 0.50
N ARG A 132 -15.63 20.20 0.67
CA ARG A 132 -16.95 20.71 0.30
C ARG A 132 -16.78 21.88 -0.67
N ARG A 133 -17.05 21.66 -1.96
CA ARG A 133 -16.97 22.67 -3.03
C ARG A 133 -15.63 23.44 -3.02
N ARG A 134 -15.47 24.48 -2.18
CA ARG A 134 -14.27 25.35 -2.09
C ARG A 134 -13.58 25.28 -0.72
N ASN A 135 -14.19 24.67 0.26
CA ASN A 135 -13.72 24.63 1.64
C ASN A 135 -13.48 23.18 2.07
N SER A 136 -12.57 23.01 3.00
CA SER A 136 -12.37 21.74 3.70
C SER A 136 -12.79 21.87 5.15
N ALA A 137 -13.18 20.75 5.72
CA ALA A 137 -13.43 20.64 7.15
C ALA A 137 -12.74 19.40 7.71
N LEU A 138 -12.37 19.47 8.97
CA LEU A 138 -12.00 18.33 9.78
C LEU A 138 -13.22 17.96 10.62
N LEU A 139 -13.65 16.70 10.48
CA LEU A 139 -14.75 16.12 11.25
C LEU A 139 -14.20 15.14 12.27
N HIS A 140 -14.79 15.11 13.45
CA HIS A 140 -14.62 14.08 14.45
C HIS A 140 -15.96 13.33 14.59
N LEU A 141 -15.98 12.05 14.27
CA LEU A 141 -17.13 11.16 14.35
C LEU A 141 -16.96 10.18 15.51
N SER A 142 -18.06 9.85 16.19
CA SER A 142 -18.11 8.66 17.02
C SER A 142 -18.07 7.38 16.18
N PHE A 143 -17.83 6.22 16.80
CA PHE A 143 -17.95 4.94 16.12
C PHE A 143 -19.41 4.60 15.76
N ASP A 144 -20.39 5.24 16.42
CA ASP A 144 -21.82 5.17 16.07
C ASP A 144 -22.20 6.11 14.90
N ARG A 145 -21.21 6.77 14.30
CA ARG A 145 -21.31 7.66 13.13
C ARG A 145 -21.93 9.04 13.39
N ASP A 146 -22.07 9.44 14.66
CA ASP A 146 -22.49 10.80 14.99
C ASP A 146 -21.33 11.77 14.80
N THR A 147 -21.62 12.95 14.23
CA THR A 147 -20.62 14.02 14.17
C THR A 147 -20.52 14.71 15.53
N LEU A 148 -19.41 14.48 16.21
CA LEU A 148 -19.12 15.06 17.51
C LEU A 148 -18.61 16.50 17.38
N HIS A 149 -17.70 16.73 16.42
CA HIS A 149 -17.10 18.03 16.15
C HIS A 149 -16.90 18.26 14.66
N GLU A 150 -17.01 19.51 14.25
CA GLU A 150 -16.63 19.99 12.91
C GLU A 150 -15.79 21.26 13.05
N MET A 151 -14.65 21.29 12.37
CA MET A 151 -13.75 22.44 12.31
C MET A 151 -13.44 22.80 10.88
N PRO A 152 -13.72 24.04 10.40
CA PRO A 152 -13.27 24.47 9.10
C PRO A 152 -11.75 24.54 9.03
N ILE A 153 -11.17 24.00 7.96
CA ILE A 153 -9.73 23.99 7.73
C ILE A 153 -9.38 24.49 6.33
N SER A 154 -8.13 24.85 6.12
CA SER A 154 -7.64 25.16 4.78
C SER A 154 -7.75 23.95 3.87
N SER A 155 -8.20 24.15 2.62
CA SER A 155 -8.26 23.11 1.60
C SER A 155 -6.89 22.55 1.17
N ARG A 156 -5.80 23.13 1.68
CA ARG A 156 -4.44 22.61 1.49
C ARG A 156 -4.15 21.36 2.33
N TYR A 157 -4.82 21.18 3.48
CA TYR A 157 -4.66 19.98 4.29
C TYR A 157 -5.24 18.77 3.55
N LYS A 158 -4.45 17.70 3.39
CA LYS A 158 -4.80 16.52 2.60
C LYS A 158 -4.57 15.20 3.32
N ILE A 159 -3.80 15.20 4.38
CA ILE A 159 -3.34 13.98 5.06
C ILE A 159 -3.59 14.13 6.55
N LEU A 160 -4.10 13.07 7.17
CA LEU A 160 -4.12 12.88 8.62
C LEU A 160 -3.09 11.83 8.99
N ASN A 161 -2.13 12.21 9.83
CA ASN A 161 -1.15 11.30 10.37
C ASN A 161 -1.34 11.16 11.87
N LYS A 162 -1.38 9.94 12.36
CA LYS A 162 -1.27 9.63 13.80
C LYS A 162 0.17 9.20 14.05
N ASP A 163 0.87 9.93 14.92
CA ASP A 163 2.25 9.60 15.28
C ASP A 163 2.33 8.39 16.23
N ALA A 164 3.54 8.01 16.60
CA ALA A 164 3.79 6.89 17.49
C ALA A 164 3.28 7.09 18.94
N PHE A 165 3.03 8.35 19.34
CA PHE A 165 2.45 8.70 20.65
C PHE A 165 0.93 8.79 20.62
N GLY A 166 0.31 8.64 19.45
CA GLY A 166 -1.14 8.71 19.28
C GLY A 166 -1.67 10.11 18.95
N ASP A 167 -0.80 11.11 18.82
CA ASP A 167 -1.18 12.45 18.42
C ASP A 167 -1.53 12.52 16.93
N ILE A 168 -2.59 13.26 16.62
CA ILE A 168 -3.06 13.44 15.25
C ILE A 168 -2.54 14.76 14.69
N TYR A 169 -1.95 14.70 13.52
CA TYR A 169 -1.49 15.86 12.75
C TYR A 169 -2.23 15.94 11.41
N ALA A 170 -2.73 17.13 11.09
CA ALA A 170 -3.17 17.46 9.74
C ALA A 170 -1.98 18.04 8.96
N LEU A 171 -1.74 17.51 7.77
CA LEU A 171 -0.57 17.83 6.97
C LEU A 171 -0.97 18.41 5.61
N ASN A 172 -0.18 19.39 5.18
CA ASN A 172 -0.17 19.88 3.79
C ASN A 172 1.26 19.84 3.24
N ASP A 173 1.51 20.42 2.07
CA ASP A 173 2.82 20.38 1.43
C ASP A 173 3.91 21.12 2.24
N TYR A 174 3.53 22.08 3.07
CA TYR A 174 4.45 22.98 3.78
C TYR A 174 4.44 22.81 5.29
N GLN A 175 3.35 22.33 5.85
CA GLN A 175 3.07 22.42 7.28
C GLN A 175 2.44 21.13 7.82
N ALA A 176 2.74 20.82 9.07
CA ALA A 176 2.04 19.87 9.93
C ALA A 176 1.48 20.64 11.14
N SER A 177 0.21 20.40 11.44
CA SER A 177 -0.47 21.03 12.57
C SER A 177 -1.08 19.95 13.45
N GLN A 178 -0.66 19.92 14.73
CA GLN A 178 -1.17 19.00 15.73
C GLN A 178 -2.61 19.33 16.09
N LEU A 179 -3.47 18.33 16.11
CA LEU A 179 -4.86 18.45 16.52
C LEU A 179 -4.99 18.27 18.03
N GLY A 180 -5.78 19.12 18.65
CA GLY A 180 -6.13 19.02 20.05
C GLY A 180 -7.53 19.54 20.33
N PHE A 181 -7.95 19.46 21.59
CA PHE A 181 -9.25 19.95 22.06
C PHE A 181 -9.06 20.98 23.14
N ILE A 182 -9.80 22.09 23.05
CA ILE A 182 -9.92 23.07 24.13
C ILE A 182 -11.05 22.60 25.03
N GLU A 183 -10.75 22.17 26.23
CA GLU A 183 -11.75 21.90 27.23
C GLU A 183 -12.15 23.20 27.92
N TYR A 184 -13.41 23.57 27.75
CA TYR A 184 -13.98 24.68 28.55
C TYR A 184 -14.48 24.11 29.88
N GLY A 185 -13.92 24.54 30.98
CA GLY A 185 -14.44 24.23 32.32
C GLY A 185 -15.95 24.55 32.37
N ASN A 186 -16.81 23.60 32.77
CA ASN A 186 -18.26 23.63 32.91
C ASN A 186 -19.02 22.59 32.07
N GLY A 187 -18.41 21.50 31.69
CA GLY A 187 -19.07 20.39 30.94
C GLY A 187 -19.50 20.72 29.51
N LYS A 188 -19.04 21.84 28.94
CA LYS A 188 -19.25 22.16 27.53
C LYS A 188 -18.29 21.31 26.69
N LYS A 189 -18.82 20.77 25.59
CA LYS A 189 -18.02 20.02 24.60
C LYS A 189 -16.81 20.82 24.19
N GLY A 190 -15.62 20.26 24.31
CA GLY A 190 -14.36 20.85 23.88
C GLY A 190 -14.40 21.21 22.39
N GLN A 191 -13.76 22.31 22.01
CA GLN A 191 -13.65 22.69 20.60
C GLN A 191 -12.35 22.10 20.02
N MET A 192 -12.42 21.49 18.84
CA MET A 192 -11.23 21.11 18.08
C MET A 192 -10.44 22.34 17.67
N ASN A 193 -9.11 22.28 17.78
CA ASN A 193 -8.23 23.32 17.32
C ASN A 193 -6.86 22.74 16.90
N PHE A 194 -6.10 23.52 16.12
CA PHE A 194 -4.72 23.20 15.82
C PHE A 194 -3.77 23.84 16.83
N TYR A 195 -2.82 23.03 17.29
CA TYR A 195 -1.71 23.43 18.13
C TYR A 195 -0.38 23.12 17.45
N ASN A 196 0.70 23.65 17.96
CA ASN A 196 2.07 23.25 17.61
C ASN A 196 2.30 23.07 16.11
N SER A 197 1.89 24.06 15.33
CA SER A 197 2.14 24.03 13.89
C SER A 197 3.63 24.17 13.59
N MET A 198 4.14 23.27 12.75
CA MET A 198 5.55 23.24 12.34
C MET A 198 5.69 23.06 10.84
N SER A 199 6.88 23.30 10.30
CA SER A 199 7.13 23.01 8.89
C SER A 199 7.01 21.51 8.59
N ARG A 200 6.59 21.17 7.36
CA ARG A 200 6.54 19.77 6.92
C ARG A 200 7.87 19.05 7.11
N LYS A 201 8.97 19.77 6.80
CA LYS A 201 10.32 19.23 6.99
C LYS A 201 10.62 18.93 8.46
N THR A 202 10.34 19.88 9.36
CA THR A 202 10.54 19.66 10.80
C THR A 202 9.73 18.47 11.32
N PHE A 203 8.50 18.31 10.84
CA PHE A 203 7.67 17.15 11.16
C PHE A 203 8.30 15.84 10.68
N GLN A 204 8.78 15.81 9.43
CA GLN A 204 9.44 14.65 8.88
C GLN A 204 10.72 14.29 9.64
N ASP A 205 11.54 15.28 9.95
CA ASP A 205 12.81 15.06 10.64
C ASP A 205 12.63 14.59 12.11
N LYS A 206 11.59 15.05 12.79
CA LYS A 206 11.38 14.79 14.23
C LYS A 206 10.42 13.64 14.53
N PHE A 207 9.32 13.52 13.78
CA PHE A 207 8.23 12.60 14.12
C PHE A 207 8.12 11.42 13.17
N SER A 208 8.41 11.59 11.88
CA SER A 208 8.30 10.49 10.94
C SER A 208 9.40 9.43 11.12
N THR A 209 10.48 9.76 11.80
CA THR A 209 11.54 8.81 12.16
C THR A 209 11.18 7.97 13.38
N ILE A 210 10.21 8.39 14.19
CA ILE A 210 9.73 7.66 15.37
C ILE A 210 8.73 6.61 14.86
N LEU A 211 9.08 5.35 15.00
CA LEU A 211 8.31 4.23 14.46
C LEU A 211 7.33 3.64 15.47
N ALA A 212 7.70 3.58 16.73
CA ALA A 212 6.89 3.07 17.83
C ALA A 212 7.28 3.73 19.15
N ALA A 213 6.34 3.86 20.08
CA ALA A 213 6.58 4.44 21.41
C ALA A 213 5.81 3.68 22.51
N ILE A 214 6.42 3.59 23.68
CA ILE A 214 5.83 3.07 24.91
C ILE A 214 6.21 4.07 26.02
N ASP A 215 5.23 4.76 26.57
CA ASP A 215 5.45 5.82 27.59
C ASP A 215 6.57 6.80 27.18
N SER A 216 7.67 6.79 27.93
CA SER A 216 8.84 7.64 27.68
C SER A 216 9.91 7.00 26.79
N VAL A 217 9.69 5.79 26.29
CA VAL A 217 10.64 5.07 25.43
C VAL A 217 10.10 5.03 23.99
N PHE A 218 10.95 5.35 23.03
CA PHE A 218 10.57 5.29 21.63
C PHE A 218 11.67 4.72 20.75
N ILE A 219 11.25 4.14 19.62
CA ILE A 219 12.16 3.55 18.63
C ILE A 219 12.19 4.43 17.39
N THR A 220 13.39 4.77 16.94
CA THR A 220 13.61 5.42 15.64
C THR A 220 14.19 4.44 14.65
N GLY A 221 13.87 4.63 13.37
CA GLY A 221 14.47 3.92 12.26
C GLY A 221 15.45 4.81 11.50
N ARG A 222 16.63 4.27 11.21
CA ARG A 222 17.63 4.93 10.36
C ARG A 222 18.01 4.04 9.19
N TYR A 223 17.70 4.50 7.98
CA TYR A 223 17.99 3.77 6.75
C TYR A 223 19.28 4.29 6.10
N PHE A 224 20.20 3.35 5.80
CA PHE A 224 21.46 3.61 5.12
C PHE A 224 21.38 3.17 3.66
N TYR A 225 21.07 4.11 2.78
CA TYR A 225 20.77 3.85 1.36
C TYR A 225 21.85 3.08 0.61
N TYR A 226 23.12 3.42 0.84
CA TYR A 226 24.22 2.80 0.11
C TYR A 226 24.44 1.33 0.44
N ASN A 227 24.13 0.95 1.65
CA ASN A 227 24.36 -0.41 2.15
C ASN A 227 23.09 -1.24 2.16
N LYS A 228 21.92 -0.63 1.88
CA LYS A 228 20.62 -1.28 2.09
C LYS A 228 20.46 -1.82 3.51
N GLU A 229 20.74 -0.98 4.47
CA GLU A 229 20.75 -1.33 5.88
C GLU A 229 19.73 -0.49 6.65
N MET A 230 19.09 -1.10 7.65
CA MET A 230 18.13 -0.43 8.53
C MET A 230 18.50 -0.67 9.98
N GLY A 231 18.83 0.39 10.70
CA GLY A 231 19.07 0.35 12.14
C GLY A 231 17.85 0.81 12.93
N TYR A 232 17.52 0.10 13.99
CA TYR A 232 16.47 0.45 14.94
C TYR A 232 17.11 0.88 16.25
N TYR A 233 16.82 2.10 16.70
CA TYR A 233 17.47 2.72 17.85
C TYR A 233 16.44 3.05 18.91
N ARG A 234 16.72 2.61 20.14
CA ARG A 234 15.92 2.91 21.32
C ARG A 234 16.36 4.24 21.95
N HIS A 235 15.41 5.08 22.25
CA HIS A 235 15.61 6.36 22.91
C HIS A 235 14.76 6.42 24.19
N ARG A 236 15.14 7.30 25.10
CA ARG A 236 14.34 7.69 26.25
C ARG A 236 14.01 9.17 26.15
N LEU A 237 12.75 9.54 26.27
CA LEU A 237 12.29 10.92 26.19
C LEU A 237 12.91 11.73 27.34
N GLY A 238 13.49 12.88 27.00
CA GLY A 238 14.17 13.76 27.98
C GLY A 238 15.53 13.28 28.47
N SER A 239 16.10 12.21 27.89
CA SER A 239 17.48 11.79 28.14
C SER A 239 18.43 12.36 27.08
N ASP A 240 19.60 12.82 27.52
CA ASP A 240 20.71 13.23 26.64
C ASP A 240 21.66 12.04 26.32
N GLU A 241 21.31 10.82 26.74
CA GLU A 241 22.09 9.62 26.43
C GLU A 241 22.04 9.30 24.95
N GLU A 242 23.14 8.77 24.42
CA GLU A 242 23.18 8.27 23.04
C GLU A 242 22.16 7.16 22.83
N PRO A 243 21.46 7.14 21.67
CA PRO A 243 20.52 6.09 21.36
C PRO A 243 21.16 4.71 21.35
N GLU A 244 20.51 3.74 21.95
CA GLU A 244 20.96 2.37 21.96
C GLU A 244 20.48 1.62 20.74
N LEU A 245 21.38 0.93 20.04
CA LEU A 245 21.04 0.06 18.91
C LEU A 245 20.22 -1.15 19.42
N LEU A 246 18.97 -1.24 19.01
CA LEU A 246 18.07 -2.34 19.32
C LEU A 246 18.27 -3.52 18.36
N HIS A 247 18.26 -3.22 17.06
CA HIS A 247 18.40 -4.23 16.01
C HIS A 247 18.90 -3.61 14.71
N TYR A 248 19.53 -4.46 13.87
CA TYR A 248 20.10 -4.04 12.60
C TYR A 248 19.79 -5.06 11.50
N ILE A 249 19.24 -4.61 10.40
CA ILE A 249 18.82 -5.46 9.28
C ILE A 249 19.63 -5.09 8.03
N VAL A 250 20.13 -6.08 7.32
CA VAL A 250 20.87 -5.92 6.06
C VAL A 250 20.11 -6.63 4.94
N ASP A 251 19.76 -5.90 3.89
CA ASP A 251 19.22 -6.47 2.66
C ASP A 251 20.38 -6.84 1.73
N GLU A 252 20.92 -8.03 1.88
CA GLU A 252 22.06 -8.51 1.09
C GLU A 252 21.71 -8.63 -0.40
N GLU A 253 20.53 -9.11 -0.75
CA GLU A 253 20.08 -9.22 -2.15
C GLU A 253 19.96 -7.85 -2.82
N GLY A 254 19.34 -6.89 -2.15
CA GLY A 254 19.23 -5.52 -2.65
C GLY A 254 20.57 -4.79 -2.74
N ARG A 255 21.56 -5.15 -1.92
CA ARG A 255 22.93 -4.60 -1.97
C ARG A 255 23.67 -5.06 -3.22
N ASP A 256 23.54 -6.31 -3.60
CA ASP A 256 24.15 -6.86 -4.82
C ASP A 256 23.59 -6.23 -6.08
N ASP A 257 22.30 -5.95 -6.11
CA ASP A 257 21.64 -5.24 -7.22
C ASP A 257 22.18 -3.81 -7.40
N ILE A 258 22.42 -3.10 -6.30
CA ILE A 258 23.05 -1.77 -6.32
C ILE A 258 24.48 -1.85 -6.85
N TRP A 259 25.26 -2.80 -6.35
CA TRP A 259 26.64 -3.00 -6.80
C TRP A 259 26.69 -3.29 -8.32
N LEU A 260 25.83 -4.18 -8.81
CA LEU A 260 25.73 -4.51 -10.22
C LEU A 260 25.38 -3.27 -11.08
N LEU A 261 24.42 -2.48 -10.66
CA LEU A 261 24.00 -1.27 -11.37
C LEU A 261 25.09 -0.20 -11.40
N THR A 262 25.85 -0.04 -10.31
CA THR A 262 26.94 0.95 -10.21
C THR A 262 28.17 0.59 -11.03
N HIS A 263 28.47 -0.70 -11.18
CA HIS A 263 29.71 -1.16 -11.83
C HIS A 263 29.53 -1.57 -13.29
N THR A 264 28.31 -1.93 -13.72
CA THR A 264 28.06 -2.42 -15.09
C THR A 264 27.62 -1.33 -16.08
N ARG A 265 27.19 -0.15 -15.64
CA ARG A 265 26.65 0.90 -16.50
C ARG A 265 27.37 2.24 -16.44
N GLY A 266 28.70 2.25 -16.31
CA GLY A 266 29.55 3.42 -16.58
C GLY A 266 28.94 4.80 -16.36
N GLY A 267 28.76 5.23 -15.12
CA GLY A 267 28.28 6.57 -14.78
C GLY A 267 26.76 6.67 -14.67
N ILE A 268 26.26 6.51 -13.49
CA ILE A 268 24.82 6.58 -13.21
C ILE A 268 24.46 8.01 -12.81
N GLY A 269 23.58 8.60 -13.62
CA GLY A 269 22.91 9.83 -13.28
C GLY A 269 21.99 9.69 -12.07
N ALA A 270 21.61 10.79 -11.48
CA ALA A 270 20.95 11.02 -10.21
C ALA A 270 19.64 10.22 -9.89
N ASN A 271 19.20 9.31 -10.73
CA ASN A 271 18.00 8.47 -10.49
C ASN A 271 18.22 7.31 -9.50
N PHE A 272 19.40 7.22 -8.91
CA PHE A 272 19.78 6.20 -7.93
C PHE A 272 19.11 6.37 -6.56
N TRP A 273 18.44 7.49 -6.35
CA TRP A 273 17.97 7.95 -5.05
C TRP A 273 16.58 7.45 -4.67
N VAL A 274 15.97 6.56 -5.46
CA VAL A 274 14.58 6.11 -5.28
C VAL A 274 14.51 4.63 -4.93
N ALA A 275 15.48 4.10 -4.21
CA ALA A 275 15.29 2.80 -3.58
C ALA A 275 14.40 3.00 -2.34
N ASP A 276 13.21 2.43 -2.37
CA ASP A 276 12.33 2.46 -1.21
C ASP A 276 13.02 1.80 0.00
N PRO A 277 12.83 2.36 1.21
CA PRO A 277 13.32 1.72 2.42
C PRO A 277 12.79 0.29 2.57
N ILE A 278 13.58 -0.58 3.16
CA ILE A 278 13.14 -1.93 3.50
C ILE A 278 11.91 -1.86 4.38
N TYR A 279 10.84 -2.58 4.02
CA TYR A 279 9.61 -2.60 4.81
C TYR A 279 9.73 -3.58 5.97
N ASN A 280 10.14 -3.08 7.12
CA ASN A 280 10.22 -3.84 8.37
C ASN A 280 9.55 -3.03 9.49
N PRO A 281 8.21 -3.08 9.63
CA PRO A 281 7.49 -2.27 10.59
C PRO A 281 7.70 -2.76 12.03
N ILE A 282 7.64 -1.81 12.97
CA ILE A 282 7.68 -2.09 14.41
C ILE A 282 6.43 -1.54 15.09
N TYR A 283 5.88 -2.28 16.04
CA TYR A 283 4.67 -1.94 16.79
C TYR A 283 4.94 -1.97 18.29
N ALA A 284 4.34 -1.05 19.02
CA ALA A 284 4.34 -1.02 20.48
C ALA A 284 3.02 -1.62 20.99
N ILE A 285 3.10 -2.72 21.79
CA ILE A 285 1.93 -3.48 22.25
C ILE A 285 2.24 -4.05 23.64
N ASP A 286 1.35 -3.81 24.61
CA ASP A 286 1.47 -4.38 25.95
C ASP A 286 2.87 -4.21 26.56
N ASN A 287 3.42 -3.01 26.47
CA ASN A 287 4.75 -2.67 26.97
C ASN A 287 5.91 -3.46 26.33
N LYS A 288 5.71 -3.93 25.08
CA LYS A 288 6.70 -4.62 24.26
C LYS A 288 6.76 -4.02 22.85
N PHE A 289 7.91 -4.14 22.19
CA PHE A 289 8.08 -3.80 20.79
C PHE A 289 8.12 -5.06 19.95
N TYR A 290 7.32 -5.10 18.89
CA TYR A 290 7.23 -6.18 17.91
C TYR A 290 7.82 -5.70 16.59
N LEU A 291 9.02 -6.13 16.25
CA LEU A 291 9.68 -5.83 14.99
C LEU A 291 9.43 -6.95 14.00
N PHE A 292 8.76 -6.65 12.88
CA PHE A 292 8.56 -7.57 11.78
C PHE A 292 9.73 -7.45 10.80
N ALA A 293 10.78 -8.22 11.03
CA ALA A 293 11.99 -8.24 10.23
C ALA A 293 11.79 -9.16 9.01
N TYR A 294 11.11 -8.67 7.97
CA TYR A 294 10.79 -9.44 6.77
C TYR A 294 12.03 -9.95 6.05
N THR A 295 13.11 -9.17 6.05
CA THR A 295 14.38 -9.55 5.46
C THR A 295 15.03 -10.71 6.18
N ASP A 296 14.86 -10.80 7.50
CA ASP A 296 15.40 -11.86 8.35
C ASP A 296 14.43 -13.03 8.52
N HIS A 297 13.21 -12.94 7.95
CA HIS A 297 12.12 -13.92 8.05
C HIS A 297 11.64 -14.18 9.49
N GLU A 298 11.74 -13.17 10.35
CA GLU A 298 11.41 -13.27 11.76
C GLU A 298 10.61 -12.08 12.27
N THR A 299 9.77 -12.34 13.28
CA THR A 299 9.22 -11.31 14.16
C THR A 299 9.98 -11.37 15.47
N ILE A 300 10.62 -10.27 15.86
CA ILE A 300 11.45 -10.17 17.07
C ILE A 300 10.69 -9.33 18.09
N VAL A 301 10.61 -9.82 19.32
CA VAL A 301 9.93 -9.14 20.41
C VAL A 301 10.92 -8.65 21.45
N PHE A 302 10.84 -7.35 21.74
CA PHE A 302 11.68 -6.71 22.76
C PHE A 302 10.83 -6.17 23.91
N ASP A 303 11.40 -6.12 25.10
CA ASP A 303 10.81 -5.34 26.19
C ASP A 303 11.10 -3.82 26.03
N ALA A 304 10.50 -3.00 26.88
CA ALA A 304 10.73 -1.54 26.85
C ALA A 304 12.19 -1.14 27.21
N VAL A 305 12.95 -2.04 27.83
CA VAL A 305 14.38 -1.81 28.15
C VAL A 305 15.28 -2.15 26.97
N GLY A 306 14.81 -2.92 25.99
CA GLY A 306 15.55 -3.32 24.80
C GLY A 306 16.04 -4.76 24.82
N ASN A 307 15.72 -5.55 25.85
CA ASN A 307 16.05 -6.96 25.88
C ASN A 307 15.17 -7.74 24.90
N GLU A 308 15.79 -8.60 24.09
CA GLU A 308 15.06 -9.54 23.27
C GLU A 308 14.37 -10.60 24.13
N LEU A 309 13.06 -10.79 23.94
CA LEU A 309 12.26 -11.73 24.69
C LEU A 309 11.97 -13.00 23.90
N GLU A 310 11.55 -12.85 22.64
CA GLU A 310 11.01 -13.93 21.82
C GLU A 310 11.28 -13.68 20.33
N ARG A 311 11.38 -14.78 19.54
CA ARG A 311 11.41 -14.75 18.09
C ARG A 311 10.36 -15.70 17.53
N TYR A 312 9.69 -15.25 16.46
CA TYR A 312 8.70 -16.05 15.75
C TYR A 312 9.05 -16.06 14.25
N PRO A 313 8.75 -17.16 13.53
CA PRO A 313 8.97 -17.20 12.09
C PRO A 313 8.05 -16.20 11.36
N LEU A 314 8.48 -15.73 10.19
CA LEU A 314 7.70 -14.83 9.33
C LEU A 314 7.84 -15.30 7.89
N THR A 315 6.86 -16.05 7.36
CA THR A 315 7.02 -16.83 6.14
C THR A 315 6.01 -16.51 5.04
N PHE A 316 4.95 -15.78 5.33
CA PHE A 316 3.82 -15.57 4.41
C PHE A 316 4.13 -14.62 3.23
N HIS A 317 5.16 -13.83 3.31
CA HIS A 317 5.52 -12.82 2.31
C HIS A 317 6.30 -13.41 1.13
N GLU A 318 6.64 -14.70 1.19
CA GLU A 318 7.35 -15.43 0.17
C GLU A 318 6.64 -16.74 -0.19
N TYR A 319 6.99 -17.29 -1.34
CA TYR A 319 6.57 -18.61 -1.75
C TYR A 319 7.76 -19.42 -2.28
N ARG A 320 7.69 -20.74 -2.09
CA ARG A 320 8.71 -21.66 -2.60
C ARG A 320 8.40 -22.04 -4.04
N LYS A 321 9.33 -21.78 -4.95
CA LYS A 321 9.26 -22.28 -6.33
C LYS A 321 9.46 -23.79 -6.42
N TRP A 322 9.11 -24.36 -7.56
CA TRP A 322 9.32 -25.79 -7.88
C TRP A 322 10.78 -26.23 -7.79
N ASN A 323 11.74 -25.31 -8.01
CA ASN A 323 13.19 -25.55 -7.88
C ASN A 323 13.71 -25.39 -6.42
N GLY A 324 12.81 -25.18 -5.46
CA GLY A 324 13.14 -24.99 -4.05
C GLY A 324 13.54 -23.57 -3.64
N LYS A 325 13.75 -22.66 -4.60
CA LYS A 325 14.11 -21.27 -4.31
C LYS A 325 12.91 -20.50 -3.73
N MET A 326 13.15 -19.71 -2.68
CA MET A 326 12.15 -18.75 -2.15
C MET A 326 12.13 -17.50 -3.02
N GLU A 327 10.94 -16.97 -3.24
CA GLU A 327 10.75 -15.69 -3.93
C GLU A 327 9.65 -14.87 -3.26
N PRO A 328 9.79 -13.52 -3.25
CA PRO A 328 8.77 -12.64 -2.72
C PRO A 328 7.40 -12.83 -3.41
N ASP A 329 6.34 -12.92 -2.64
CA ASP A 329 4.98 -12.97 -3.18
C ASP A 329 4.57 -11.58 -3.66
N ARG A 330 4.57 -11.34 -4.96
CA ARG A 330 4.24 -10.06 -5.59
C ARG A 330 2.81 -9.58 -5.29
N ARG A 331 1.94 -10.46 -4.81
CA ARG A 331 0.58 -10.12 -4.39
C ARG A 331 0.58 -9.45 -3.03
N TRP A 332 1.57 -9.74 -2.19
CA TRP A 332 1.72 -9.09 -0.89
C TRP A 332 2.07 -7.60 -1.06
N LYS A 333 1.35 -6.73 -0.34
CA LYS A 333 1.46 -5.26 -0.52
C LYS A 333 2.30 -4.55 0.54
N GLN A 334 3.20 -5.25 1.20
CA GLN A 334 4.09 -4.63 2.19
C GLN A 334 3.33 -3.64 3.10
N LYS A 335 2.15 -4.04 3.55
CA LYS A 335 1.28 -3.23 4.39
C LYS A 335 0.67 -4.09 5.46
N MET A 336 0.87 -3.68 6.70
CA MET A 336 0.26 -4.31 7.87
C MET A 336 -0.73 -3.37 8.52
N LEU A 337 -1.72 -3.95 9.16
CA LEU A 337 -2.64 -3.28 10.06
C LEU A 337 -2.56 -3.98 11.42
N TYR A 338 -2.63 -3.19 12.48
CA TYR A 338 -2.77 -3.69 13.84
C TYR A 338 -4.10 -3.22 14.42
N ASP A 339 -4.90 -4.17 14.88
CA ASP A 339 -6.11 -3.92 15.66
C ASP A 339 -5.77 -3.96 17.14
N ALA A 340 -5.65 -2.78 17.74
CA ALA A 340 -5.25 -2.67 19.15
C ALA A 340 -6.29 -3.26 20.11
N ALA A 341 -7.59 -3.18 19.77
CA ALA A 341 -8.66 -3.70 20.62
C ALA A 341 -8.67 -5.23 20.66
N ARG A 342 -8.40 -5.89 19.52
CA ARG A 342 -8.34 -7.34 19.40
C ARG A 342 -6.94 -7.93 19.57
N LYS A 343 -5.91 -7.09 19.56
CA LYS A 343 -4.49 -7.48 19.55
C LYS A 343 -4.13 -8.40 18.39
N GLU A 344 -4.68 -8.12 17.22
CA GLU A 344 -4.53 -8.93 16.02
C GLU A 344 -3.81 -8.14 14.91
N PHE A 345 -2.97 -8.84 14.18
CA PHE A 345 -2.29 -8.29 13.01
C PHE A 345 -2.91 -8.79 11.72
N TYR A 346 -2.97 -7.91 10.74
CA TYR A 346 -3.48 -8.20 9.42
C TYR A 346 -2.54 -7.67 8.35
N THR A 347 -2.61 -8.27 7.17
CA THR A 347 -1.88 -7.84 5.98
C THR A 347 -2.74 -7.98 4.73
N PHE A 348 -2.31 -7.37 3.62
CA PHE A 348 -3.05 -7.39 2.38
C PHE A 348 -2.30 -8.11 1.28
N PHE A 349 -3.05 -8.94 0.56
CA PHE A 349 -2.66 -9.46 -0.73
C PHE A 349 -3.56 -8.85 -1.80
N VAL A 350 -2.99 -8.55 -2.96
CA VAL A 350 -3.74 -7.94 -4.07
C VAL A 350 -3.58 -8.77 -5.32
N ASN A 351 -4.71 -9.14 -5.90
CA ASN A 351 -4.76 -9.77 -7.19
C ASN A 351 -5.72 -8.96 -8.09
N ASP A 352 -5.22 -8.46 -9.22
CA ASP A 352 -6.01 -7.67 -10.19
C ASP A 352 -6.78 -6.49 -9.56
N GLY A 353 -6.18 -5.82 -8.58
CA GLY A 353 -6.78 -4.69 -7.87
C GLY A 353 -7.74 -5.05 -6.75
N ILE A 354 -8.03 -6.34 -6.55
CA ILE A 354 -8.86 -6.84 -5.45
C ILE A 354 -7.98 -7.13 -4.25
N TYR A 355 -8.34 -6.54 -3.12
CA TYR A 355 -7.64 -6.75 -1.85
C TYR A 355 -8.23 -7.93 -1.10
N THR A 356 -7.38 -8.88 -0.70
CA THR A 356 -7.68 -9.91 0.28
C THR A 356 -7.03 -9.52 1.60
N LEU A 357 -7.82 -9.31 2.64
CA LEU A 357 -7.34 -9.13 4.00
C LEU A 357 -7.04 -10.49 4.62
N LYS A 358 -5.85 -10.63 5.19
CA LYS A 358 -5.42 -11.86 5.87
C LYS A 358 -4.96 -11.54 7.28
N ARG A 359 -5.37 -12.37 8.25
CA ARG A 359 -4.91 -12.32 9.63
C ARG A 359 -3.59 -13.07 9.74
N ILE A 360 -2.65 -12.49 10.49
CA ILE A 360 -1.33 -13.06 10.74
C ILE A 360 -1.37 -13.84 12.06
N ASP A 361 -0.96 -15.09 12.03
CA ASP A 361 -0.63 -15.86 13.22
C ASP A 361 0.85 -15.59 13.57
N LEU A 362 1.10 -14.85 14.64
CA LEU A 362 2.44 -14.49 15.06
C LEU A 362 3.29 -15.71 15.41
N LYS A 363 2.70 -16.77 15.98
CA LYS A 363 3.47 -17.95 16.44
C LYS A 363 3.99 -18.79 15.28
N THR A 364 3.20 -18.90 14.23
CA THR A 364 3.53 -19.73 13.07
C THR A 364 4.11 -18.91 11.90
N GLY A 365 3.96 -17.57 11.92
CA GLY A 365 4.33 -16.68 10.83
C GLY A 365 3.52 -16.89 9.56
N THR A 366 2.34 -17.51 9.66
CA THR A 366 1.45 -17.80 8.54
C THR A 366 0.28 -16.84 8.50
N VAL A 367 -0.50 -16.86 7.41
CA VAL A 367 -1.69 -16.02 7.27
C VAL A 367 -2.92 -16.83 6.90
N THR A 368 -4.07 -16.42 7.44
CA THR A 368 -5.39 -16.97 7.11
C THR A 368 -6.22 -15.89 6.42
N SER A 369 -6.84 -16.19 5.28
CA SER A 369 -7.75 -15.27 4.60
C SER A 369 -8.98 -15.01 5.47
N VAL A 370 -9.31 -13.74 5.64
CA VAL A 370 -10.43 -13.29 6.46
C VAL A 370 -11.52 -12.68 5.60
N MET A 371 -11.13 -11.89 4.58
CA MET A 371 -12.09 -11.14 3.77
C MET A 371 -11.52 -10.76 2.40
N ASP A 372 -12.38 -10.78 1.38
CA ASP A 372 -12.10 -10.21 0.06
C ASP A 372 -12.93 -8.95 -0.17
N LEU A 373 -12.26 -7.90 -0.67
CA LEU A 373 -12.91 -6.65 -1.08
C LEU A 373 -13.22 -6.66 -2.59
N SER A 374 -13.80 -7.74 -3.10
CA SER A 374 -14.05 -7.94 -4.54
C SER A 374 -14.99 -6.89 -5.16
N GLY A 375 -15.96 -6.38 -4.40
CA GLY A 375 -16.85 -5.29 -4.81
C GLY A 375 -16.22 -3.89 -4.73
N TYR A 376 -14.99 -3.77 -4.19
CA TYR A 376 -14.31 -2.50 -3.91
C TYR A 376 -12.86 -2.50 -4.42
N PRO A 377 -12.64 -2.71 -5.73
CA PRO A 377 -11.30 -2.70 -6.29
C PRO A 377 -10.62 -1.35 -6.06
N PHE A 378 -9.32 -1.37 -5.73
CA PHE A 378 -8.54 -0.17 -5.43
C PHE A 378 -9.03 0.64 -4.23
N ALA A 379 -9.67 0.00 -3.23
CA ALA A 379 -9.99 0.63 -1.96
C ALA A 379 -8.76 1.32 -1.35
N GLN A 380 -8.95 2.52 -0.77
CA GLN A 380 -7.86 3.40 -0.34
C GLN A 380 -7.84 3.55 1.19
N ASN A 381 -6.64 3.81 1.74
CA ASN A 381 -6.43 4.18 3.15
C ASN A 381 -7.10 3.22 4.14
N MET A 382 -6.90 1.91 3.95
CA MET A 382 -7.46 0.90 4.83
C MET A 382 -6.87 0.98 6.24
N ARG A 383 -7.72 0.97 7.26
CA ARG A 383 -7.40 0.92 8.68
C ARG A 383 -8.37 -0.02 9.40
N ILE A 384 -7.93 -0.58 10.52
CA ILE A 384 -8.75 -1.49 11.33
C ILE A 384 -8.86 -0.98 12.76
N HIS A 385 -10.02 -1.16 13.38
CA HIS A 385 -10.26 -0.87 14.78
C HIS A 385 -11.43 -1.72 15.29
N ASP A 386 -11.22 -2.42 16.40
CA ASP A 386 -12.18 -3.31 17.04
C ASP A 386 -12.91 -4.26 16.08
N GLY A 387 -12.12 -4.93 15.23
CA GLY A 387 -12.64 -5.87 14.25
C GLY A 387 -13.47 -5.21 13.14
N VAL A 388 -13.34 -3.91 12.93
CA VAL A 388 -13.97 -3.20 11.81
C VAL A 388 -12.90 -2.64 10.90
N LEU A 389 -12.92 -3.07 9.64
CA LEU A 389 -12.09 -2.51 8.59
C LEU A 389 -12.78 -1.29 7.99
N TYR A 390 -12.07 -0.17 7.98
CA TYR A 390 -12.48 1.07 7.35
C TYR A 390 -11.67 1.31 6.09
N PHE A 391 -12.28 1.92 5.06
CA PHE A 391 -11.60 2.29 3.82
C PHE A 391 -12.34 3.39 3.06
N ILE A 392 -11.61 4.13 2.24
CA ILE A 392 -12.18 5.14 1.36
C ILE A 392 -12.45 4.52 0.00
N TYR A 393 -13.67 4.74 -0.52
CA TYR A 393 -14.04 4.27 -1.85
C TYR A 393 -14.99 5.26 -2.56
N PRO A 394 -14.93 5.37 -3.90
CA PRO A 394 -15.86 6.20 -4.67
C PRO A 394 -17.30 5.72 -4.53
N THR A 395 -18.25 6.65 -4.38
CA THR A 395 -19.68 6.37 -4.30
C THR A 395 -20.47 7.20 -5.31
N GLY A 396 -21.56 6.62 -5.83
CA GLY A 396 -22.50 7.28 -6.74
C GLY A 396 -21.91 7.66 -8.10
N ILE A 397 -22.75 8.26 -8.95
CA ILE A 397 -22.42 8.64 -10.33
C ILE A 397 -21.30 9.68 -10.39
N ASN A 398 -21.21 10.56 -9.39
CA ASN A 398 -20.22 11.65 -9.34
C ASN A 398 -18.84 11.21 -8.82
N LYS A 399 -18.63 9.93 -8.55
CA LYS A 399 -17.35 9.36 -8.01
C LYS A 399 -16.83 10.11 -6.78
N ARG A 400 -17.74 10.68 -5.96
CA ARG A 400 -17.35 11.22 -4.67
C ARG A 400 -16.80 10.09 -3.81
N LYS A 401 -15.88 10.40 -2.93
CA LYS A 401 -15.34 9.40 -2.00
C LYS A 401 -16.10 9.45 -0.68
N ALA A 402 -16.52 8.29 -0.22
CA ALA A 402 -17.14 8.05 1.08
C ALA A 402 -16.22 7.19 1.95
N LEU A 403 -16.44 7.20 3.25
CA LEU A 403 -15.83 6.25 4.17
C LEU A 403 -16.76 5.03 4.27
N TYR A 404 -16.22 3.87 3.98
CA TYR A 404 -16.88 2.58 4.14
C TYR A 404 -16.34 1.85 5.36
N GLN A 405 -17.15 0.96 5.91
CA GLN A 405 -16.75 0.05 6.97
C GLN A 405 -17.31 -1.35 6.74
N VAL A 406 -16.60 -2.34 7.25
CA VAL A 406 -17.04 -3.74 7.22
C VAL A 406 -16.47 -4.48 8.42
N ARG A 407 -17.28 -5.34 9.05
CA ARG A 407 -16.85 -6.16 10.15
C ARG A 407 -15.95 -7.29 9.66
N VAL A 408 -14.85 -7.50 10.35
CA VAL A 408 -13.87 -8.56 10.12
C VAL A 408 -14.09 -9.62 11.18
N ASP A 409 -14.47 -10.81 10.77
CA ASP A 409 -14.76 -11.93 11.67
C ASP A 409 -13.55 -12.83 11.91
#